data_70eb576b500054f903de6e8a26a6e0e0
#
_entry.id   70eb576b500054f903de6e8a26a6e0e0
#
_cell.length_a   1.000
_cell.length_b   1.000
_cell.length_c   1.000
_cell.angle_alpha   90.00
_cell.angle_beta   90.00
_cell.angle_gamma   90.00
#
_symmetry.space_group_name_H-M   'P 1'
#
loop_
_entity.id
_entity.type
_entity.pdbx_description
1 polymer ?
#
loop_
_entity_poly.entity_id
_entity_poly.type
_entity_poly.pdbx_seq_one_letter_code
_entity_poly.pdbx_strand_id
1 'polypeptide(L)'
;VNKHGQLFEYGFSATSLDDIEGLTKLAKAMKSGGAKAILQLTHAGRFASHALNRDRYVYGPSAMTLQSPFPHEVKELTVEEIHGITEDYSRAALIAVQSGFDGLEISSAQRLLIQTFFSTFSNERTDEYGCKTLEDRSRIGMEVLLAVQEVIDEYASDDFILGFRATPEETRGNQIGYTVDEFLEFFEEALKKVNIDYLAIASWGHDVFRNKVRAKGPHQGELVNKVVYERLKGRVAVIASGGINSKEKALEALENADLVGLSTPFITDPEFAVKIQEGNESEIQLTIKPEALEALAIPKAAFKDIVPLMDFGESLEKEARDFFRGLEANYEGRETDEN
;
A
#
# COMPACT_ATOMS: atom_id res chain seq x y z
N VAL A 1 0.75 -11.87 0.91
CA VAL A 1 0.01 -12.91 1.65
C VAL A 1 0.22 -14.31 1.07
N ASN A 2 0.58 -14.45 -0.21
CA ASN A 2 1.03 -15.71 -0.80
C ASN A 2 2.10 -15.51 -1.88
N LYS A 3 2.71 -16.61 -2.36
CA LYS A 3 3.81 -16.55 -3.33
C LYS A 3 3.43 -15.96 -4.69
N HIS A 4 2.15 -16.05 -5.10
CA HIS A 4 1.65 -15.50 -6.37
C HIS A 4 1.34 -14.00 -6.28
N GLY A 5 1.26 -13.46 -5.06
CA GLY A 5 1.07 -12.04 -4.81
C GLY A 5 2.36 -11.28 -4.49
N GLN A 6 3.52 -11.90 -4.60
CA GLN A 6 4.80 -11.32 -4.22
C GLN A 6 5.26 -10.25 -5.23
N LEU A 7 5.42 -9.01 -4.73
CA LEU A 7 5.82 -7.86 -5.53
C LEU A 7 7.34 -7.81 -5.71
N PHE A 8 8.10 -7.91 -4.61
CA PHE A 8 9.55 -7.78 -4.58
C PHE A 8 10.22 -9.11 -4.22
N GLU A 9 11.40 -9.37 -4.77
CA GLU A 9 12.18 -10.58 -4.51
C GLU A 9 12.54 -10.75 -3.03
N TYR A 10 12.96 -9.66 -2.40
CA TYR A 10 13.36 -9.62 -0.98
C TYR A 10 12.27 -9.00 -0.08
N GLY A 11 11.03 -8.95 -0.56
CA GLY A 11 9.90 -8.47 0.24
C GLY A 11 9.60 -9.39 1.42
N PHE A 12 9.12 -8.79 2.52
CA PHE A 12 8.67 -9.57 3.67
C PHE A 12 7.51 -10.49 3.29
N SER A 13 7.49 -11.65 3.91
CA SER A 13 6.47 -12.68 3.71
C SER A 13 5.71 -12.91 5.02
N ALA A 14 4.41 -13.16 4.91
CA ALA A 14 3.53 -13.63 5.98
C ALA A 14 2.68 -14.79 5.42
N THR A 15 3.35 -15.85 4.97
CA THR A 15 2.75 -16.98 4.25
C THR A 15 2.87 -18.28 5.01
N SER A 16 3.86 -18.39 5.89
CA SER A 16 4.18 -19.57 6.69
C SER A 16 4.47 -19.17 8.14
N LEU A 17 4.27 -20.11 9.07
CA LEU A 17 4.66 -19.92 10.46
C LEU A 17 6.18 -19.72 10.62
N ASP A 18 6.97 -20.15 9.65
CA ASP A 18 8.42 -19.91 9.62
C ASP A 18 8.78 -18.44 9.48
N ASP A 19 7.86 -17.61 8.96
CA ASP A 19 8.05 -16.17 8.82
C ASP A 19 8.01 -15.42 10.17
N ILE A 20 7.42 -16.04 11.22
CA ILE A 20 7.18 -15.40 12.53
C ILE A 20 8.48 -14.90 13.18
N GLU A 21 9.56 -15.67 13.16
CA GLU A 21 10.82 -15.27 13.79
C GLU A 21 11.37 -13.96 13.18
N GLY A 22 11.37 -13.86 11.86
CA GLY A 22 11.83 -12.67 11.15
C GLY A 22 10.92 -11.46 11.38
N LEU A 23 9.61 -11.67 11.30
CA LEU A 23 8.60 -10.64 11.52
C LEU A 23 8.59 -10.15 12.97
N THR A 24 8.84 -11.03 13.96
CA THR A 24 8.98 -10.63 15.38
C THR A 24 10.17 -9.69 15.58
N LYS A 25 11.31 -9.97 14.94
CA LYS A 25 12.48 -9.08 14.99
C LYS A 25 12.17 -7.71 14.39
N LEU A 26 11.43 -7.70 13.26
CA LEU A 26 10.99 -6.47 12.61
C LEU A 26 10.03 -5.67 13.49
N ALA A 27 8.97 -6.29 14.02
CA ALA A 27 8.00 -5.63 14.89
C ALA A 27 8.70 -5.00 16.14
N LYS A 28 9.61 -5.75 16.75
CA LYS A 28 10.40 -5.26 17.89
C LYS A 28 11.27 -4.05 17.51
N ALA A 29 11.91 -4.07 16.33
CA ALA A 29 12.73 -2.96 15.88
C ALA A 29 11.87 -1.71 15.59
N MET A 30 10.73 -1.85 14.93
CA MET A 30 9.80 -0.75 14.67
C MET A 30 9.27 -0.10 15.95
N LYS A 31 9.07 -0.89 17.00
CA LYS A 31 8.55 -0.43 18.29
C LYS A 31 9.61 0.14 19.22
N SER A 32 10.88 0.06 18.88
CA SER A 32 12.00 0.44 19.80
C SER A 32 11.98 1.91 20.21
N GLY A 33 11.43 2.80 19.40
CA GLY A 33 11.23 4.22 19.68
C GLY A 33 9.85 4.57 20.27
N GLY A 34 9.01 3.57 20.60
CA GLY A 34 7.66 3.77 21.15
C GLY A 34 6.55 3.91 20.11
N ALA A 35 6.86 3.77 18.81
CA ALA A 35 5.85 3.76 17.76
C ALA A 35 5.05 2.45 17.76
N LYS A 36 3.84 2.48 17.21
CA LYS A 36 3.08 1.27 16.89
C LYS A 36 3.63 0.63 15.61
N ALA A 37 3.74 -0.69 15.58
CA ALA A 37 4.16 -1.46 14.42
C ALA A 37 2.93 -2.05 13.72
N ILE A 38 2.68 -1.64 12.47
CA ILE A 38 1.56 -2.13 11.66
C ILE A 38 2.11 -2.91 10.46
N LEU A 39 1.66 -4.16 10.27
CA LEU A 39 2.05 -4.98 9.12
C LEU A 39 1.05 -4.79 7.98
N GLN A 40 1.49 -4.26 6.83
CA GLN A 40 0.64 -4.19 5.65
C GLN A 40 0.56 -5.56 4.95
N LEU A 41 -0.65 -6.08 4.80
CA LEU A 41 -0.94 -7.29 4.06
C LEU A 41 -1.41 -6.95 2.65
N THR A 42 -0.76 -7.56 1.65
CA THR A 42 -1.10 -7.30 0.24
C THR A 42 -0.93 -8.55 -0.62
N HIS A 43 -1.69 -8.60 -1.70
CA HIS A 43 -1.49 -9.44 -2.87
C HIS A 43 -1.33 -8.52 -4.08
N ALA A 44 -0.16 -8.54 -4.73
CA ALA A 44 0.13 -7.56 -5.77
C ALA A 44 -0.66 -7.78 -7.08
N GLY A 45 -1.34 -8.92 -7.22
CA GLY A 45 -2.15 -9.20 -8.41
C GLY A 45 -1.32 -9.11 -9.69
N ARG A 46 -1.79 -8.33 -10.64
CA ARG A 46 -1.08 -8.11 -11.92
C ARG A 46 0.27 -7.39 -11.80
N PHE A 47 0.55 -6.78 -10.66
CA PHE A 47 1.84 -6.15 -10.36
C PHE A 47 2.80 -7.03 -9.55
N ALA A 48 2.49 -8.31 -9.37
CA ALA A 48 3.35 -9.27 -8.70
C ALA A 48 4.62 -9.56 -9.52
N SER A 49 5.53 -8.59 -9.62
CA SER A 49 6.69 -8.63 -10.53
C SER A 49 7.64 -9.78 -10.21
N HIS A 50 7.85 -10.12 -8.94
CA HIS A 50 8.67 -11.28 -8.60
C HIS A 50 7.98 -12.60 -9.02
N ALA A 51 6.68 -12.75 -8.75
CA ALA A 51 5.91 -13.90 -9.23
C ALA A 51 5.91 -13.98 -10.77
N LEU A 52 5.77 -12.84 -11.47
CA LEU A 52 5.85 -12.76 -12.92
C LEU A 52 7.21 -13.27 -13.45
N ASN A 53 8.30 -12.85 -12.85
CA ASN A 53 9.64 -13.29 -13.25
C ASN A 53 9.83 -14.79 -13.08
N ARG A 54 9.29 -15.37 -12.00
CA ARG A 54 9.36 -16.80 -11.69
C ARG A 54 8.41 -17.63 -12.56
N ASP A 55 7.13 -17.24 -12.63
CA ASP A 55 6.04 -18.06 -13.18
C ASP A 55 5.67 -17.69 -14.61
N ARG A 56 6.11 -16.52 -15.12
CA ARG A 56 5.82 -15.94 -16.44
C ARG A 56 4.36 -15.53 -16.66
N TYR A 57 3.56 -15.53 -15.61
CA TYR A 57 2.19 -15.00 -15.56
C TYR A 57 1.88 -14.45 -14.17
N VAL A 58 0.81 -13.72 -14.08
CA VAL A 58 0.25 -13.20 -12.82
C VAL A 58 -1.24 -13.48 -12.76
N TYR A 59 -1.86 -13.19 -11.62
CA TYR A 59 -3.30 -13.35 -11.42
C TYR A 59 -4.04 -12.02 -11.35
N GLY A 60 -5.31 -12.05 -11.74
CA GLY A 60 -6.25 -10.93 -11.62
C GLY A 60 -7.69 -11.39 -11.64
N PRO A 61 -8.66 -10.46 -11.55
CA PRO A 61 -10.09 -10.80 -11.61
C PRO A 61 -10.50 -11.35 -12.96
N SER A 62 -9.88 -10.92 -14.05
CA SER A 62 -10.19 -11.35 -15.43
C SER A 62 -8.93 -11.56 -16.23
N ALA A 63 -9.00 -12.45 -17.22
CA ALA A 63 -7.89 -12.74 -18.11
C ALA A 63 -7.60 -11.54 -19.03
N MET A 64 -6.33 -11.19 -19.16
CA MET A 64 -5.86 -10.16 -20.08
C MET A 64 -4.39 -10.36 -20.44
N THR A 65 -3.93 -9.73 -21.52
CA THR A 65 -2.51 -9.68 -21.88
C THR A 65 -1.97 -8.29 -21.58
N LEU A 66 -0.91 -8.21 -20.79
CA LEU A 66 -0.16 -6.98 -20.55
C LEU A 66 1.12 -6.96 -21.36
N GLN A 67 1.57 -5.76 -21.75
CA GLN A 67 2.76 -5.58 -22.60
C GLN A 67 3.99 -5.15 -21.81
N SER A 68 3.84 -4.70 -20.59
CA SER A 68 4.93 -4.20 -19.73
C SER A 68 5.03 -5.03 -18.45
N PRO A 69 6.22 -5.36 -17.97
CA PRO A 69 7.57 -5.03 -18.50
C PRO A 69 7.94 -5.82 -19.75
N PHE A 70 7.29 -6.93 -20.02
CA PHE A 70 7.33 -7.74 -21.25
C PHE A 70 5.94 -8.33 -21.47
N PRO A 71 5.61 -8.82 -22.70
CA PRO A 71 4.31 -9.46 -22.96
C PRO A 71 4.07 -10.65 -22.03
N HIS A 72 2.98 -10.62 -21.25
CA HIS A 72 2.64 -11.69 -20.33
C HIS A 72 1.13 -11.77 -20.08
N GLU A 73 0.70 -12.91 -19.57
CA GLU A 73 -0.70 -13.19 -19.28
C GLU A 73 -1.05 -12.85 -17.84
N VAL A 74 -2.18 -12.17 -17.67
CA VAL A 74 -2.93 -12.15 -16.42
C VAL A 74 -3.95 -13.28 -16.49
N LYS A 75 -3.84 -14.26 -15.61
CA LYS A 75 -4.80 -15.36 -15.51
C LYS A 75 -5.96 -14.96 -14.62
N GLU A 76 -7.17 -15.27 -15.08
CA GLU A 76 -8.35 -15.10 -14.26
C GLU A 76 -8.34 -16.10 -13.11
N LEU A 77 -8.56 -15.60 -11.89
CA LEU A 77 -8.74 -16.41 -10.69
C LEU A 77 -10.05 -17.18 -10.75
N THR A 78 -10.04 -18.46 -10.43
CA THR A 78 -11.26 -19.22 -10.15
C THR A 78 -11.87 -18.79 -8.82
N VAL A 79 -13.14 -19.08 -8.59
CA VAL A 79 -13.80 -18.80 -7.30
C VAL A 79 -13.08 -19.53 -6.14
N GLU A 80 -12.64 -20.75 -6.36
CA GLU A 80 -11.87 -21.52 -5.37
C GLU A 80 -10.53 -20.85 -5.03
N GLU A 81 -9.81 -20.32 -6.04
CA GLU A 81 -8.57 -19.57 -5.81
C GLU A 81 -8.83 -18.25 -5.07
N ILE A 82 -9.96 -17.58 -5.31
CA ILE A 82 -10.36 -16.37 -4.57
C ILE A 82 -10.60 -16.71 -3.09
N HIS A 83 -11.31 -17.79 -2.79
CA HIS A 83 -11.49 -18.28 -1.41
C HIS A 83 -10.15 -18.62 -0.77
N GLY A 84 -9.26 -19.31 -1.48
CA GLY A 84 -7.91 -19.60 -1.00
C GLY A 84 -7.08 -18.34 -0.69
N ILE A 85 -7.25 -17.26 -1.46
CA ILE A 85 -6.62 -15.96 -1.17
C ILE A 85 -7.19 -15.35 0.11
N THR A 86 -8.50 -15.44 0.34
CA THR A 86 -9.12 -14.97 1.60
C THR A 86 -8.56 -15.73 2.81
N GLU A 87 -8.40 -17.04 2.71
CA GLU A 87 -7.73 -17.87 3.74
C GLU A 87 -6.25 -17.48 3.93
N ASP A 88 -5.55 -17.11 2.86
CA ASP A 88 -4.17 -16.60 2.92
C ASP A 88 -4.07 -15.29 3.72
N TYR A 89 -5.07 -14.39 3.59
CA TYR A 89 -5.15 -13.18 4.42
C TYR A 89 -5.41 -13.49 5.89
N SER A 90 -6.30 -14.44 6.22
CA SER A 90 -6.53 -14.91 7.59
C SER A 90 -5.24 -15.47 8.20
N ARG A 91 -4.53 -16.34 7.49
CA ARG A 91 -3.24 -16.88 7.94
C ARG A 91 -2.20 -15.77 8.15
N ALA A 92 -2.10 -14.82 7.23
CA ALA A 92 -1.18 -13.69 7.35
C ALA A 92 -1.53 -12.79 8.55
N ALA A 93 -2.81 -12.59 8.84
CA ALA A 93 -3.27 -11.87 10.02
C ALA A 93 -2.85 -12.58 11.32
N LEU A 94 -3.03 -13.90 11.40
CA LEU A 94 -2.57 -14.69 12.55
C LEU A 94 -1.05 -14.59 12.75
N ILE A 95 -0.27 -14.66 11.66
CA ILE A 95 1.18 -14.47 11.69
C ILE A 95 1.53 -13.08 12.22
N ALA A 96 0.83 -12.01 11.80
CA ALA A 96 1.05 -10.65 12.30
C ALA A 96 0.81 -10.55 13.81
N VAL A 97 -0.31 -11.09 14.31
CA VAL A 97 -0.63 -11.15 15.74
C VAL A 97 0.46 -11.90 16.51
N GLN A 98 0.82 -13.10 16.08
CA GLN A 98 1.83 -13.93 16.73
C GLN A 98 3.25 -13.36 16.68
N SER A 99 3.53 -12.52 15.68
CA SER A 99 4.81 -11.81 15.55
C SER A 99 4.90 -10.56 16.41
N GLY A 100 3.83 -10.19 17.14
CA GLY A 100 3.82 -9.07 18.07
C GLY A 100 3.73 -7.70 17.40
N PHE A 101 3.14 -7.61 16.23
CA PHE A 101 2.70 -6.32 15.68
C PHE A 101 1.55 -5.76 16.50
N ASP A 102 1.41 -4.43 16.51
CA ASP A 102 0.30 -3.74 17.19
C ASP A 102 -0.94 -3.63 16.30
N GLY A 103 -0.83 -4.05 15.05
CA GLY A 103 -1.93 -4.03 14.10
C GLY A 103 -1.52 -4.52 12.71
N LEU A 104 -2.47 -4.51 11.83
CA LEU A 104 -2.27 -4.79 10.41
C LEU A 104 -3.08 -3.84 9.52
N GLU A 105 -2.66 -3.72 8.26
CA GLU A 105 -3.35 -2.91 7.25
C GLU A 105 -3.64 -3.77 6.02
N ILE A 106 -4.88 -3.81 5.58
CA ILE A 106 -5.28 -4.46 4.32
C ILE A 106 -5.11 -3.48 3.17
N SER A 107 -4.31 -3.84 2.17
CA SER A 107 -4.08 -2.98 1.00
C SER A 107 -5.05 -3.27 -0.15
N SER A 108 -5.90 -2.27 -0.45
CA SER A 108 -6.77 -2.19 -1.62
C SER A 108 -6.48 -0.91 -2.41
N ALA A 109 -5.20 -0.66 -2.69
CA ALA A 109 -4.76 0.57 -3.34
C ALA A 109 -3.85 0.29 -4.54
N GLN A 110 -3.59 1.32 -5.34
CA GLN A 110 -2.54 1.34 -6.36
C GLN A 110 -2.65 0.20 -7.38
N ARG A 111 -3.89 -0.23 -7.69
CA ARG A 111 -4.24 -1.30 -8.63
C ARG A 111 -3.70 -2.68 -8.21
N LEU A 112 -3.51 -2.92 -6.92
CA LEU A 112 -3.24 -4.25 -6.38
C LEU A 112 -4.51 -5.11 -6.40
N LEU A 113 -4.41 -6.38 -6.04
CA LEU A 113 -5.45 -7.37 -6.35
C LEU A 113 -6.86 -6.94 -5.92
N ILE A 114 -7.08 -6.57 -4.67
CA ILE A 114 -8.43 -6.22 -4.16
C ILE A 114 -9.01 -5.04 -4.94
N GLN A 115 -8.23 -3.99 -5.19
CA GLN A 115 -8.70 -2.87 -6.02
C GLN A 115 -9.03 -3.29 -7.44
N THR A 116 -8.30 -4.26 -8.02
CA THR A 116 -8.58 -4.71 -9.40
C THR A 116 -9.91 -5.44 -9.52
N PHE A 117 -10.42 -6.08 -8.48
CA PHE A 117 -11.78 -6.62 -8.43
C PHE A 117 -12.84 -5.52 -8.35
N PHE A 118 -12.56 -4.45 -7.63
CA PHE A 118 -13.47 -3.32 -7.48
C PHE A 118 -13.59 -2.48 -8.77
N SER A 119 -12.57 -2.46 -9.61
CA SER A 119 -12.49 -1.62 -10.81
C SER A 119 -13.07 -2.29 -12.05
N THR A 120 -13.99 -1.59 -12.74
CA THR A 120 -14.52 -2.01 -14.04
C THR A 120 -13.47 -2.00 -15.16
N PHE A 121 -12.27 -1.45 -14.93
CA PHE A 121 -11.17 -1.51 -15.90
C PHE A 121 -10.43 -2.85 -15.93
N SER A 122 -10.60 -3.67 -14.93
CA SER A 122 -9.83 -4.91 -14.76
C SER A 122 -10.69 -6.12 -14.43
N ASN A 123 -11.96 -5.91 -14.08
CA ASN A 123 -12.89 -6.95 -13.72
C ASN A 123 -14.02 -7.04 -14.75
N GLU A 124 -14.01 -8.08 -15.56
CA GLU A 124 -15.02 -8.40 -16.58
C GLU A 124 -15.80 -9.67 -16.21
N ARG A 125 -15.69 -10.14 -14.96
CA ARG A 125 -16.34 -11.36 -14.48
C ARG A 125 -17.86 -11.24 -14.52
N THR A 126 -18.52 -12.39 -14.63
CA THR A 126 -19.99 -12.50 -14.67
C THR A 126 -20.56 -13.30 -13.51
N ASP A 127 -19.71 -13.82 -12.64
CA ASP A 127 -20.07 -14.49 -11.38
C ASP A 127 -20.28 -13.50 -10.22
N GLU A 128 -20.36 -14.02 -8.99
CA GLU A 128 -20.58 -13.22 -7.76
C GLU A 128 -19.41 -12.28 -7.40
N TYR A 129 -18.25 -12.37 -8.07
CA TYR A 129 -17.12 -11.44 -7.94
C TYR A 129 -17.01 -10.47 -9.11
N GLY A 130 -18.07 -10.35 -9.91
CA GLY A 130 -18.12 -9.51 -11.10
C GLY A 130 -18.32 -8.03 -10.84
N CYS A 131 -18.56 -7.26 -11.91
CA CYS A 131 -18.74 -5.81 -11.84
C CYS A 131 -20.17 -5.32 -12.08
N LYS A 132 -21.17 -6.22 -12.08
CA LYS A 132 -22.55 -5.84 -12.35
C LYS A 132 -23.16 -4.96 -11.27
N THR A 133 -22.86 -5.28 -10.02
CA THR A 133 -23.32 -4.52 -8.86
C THR A 133 -22.13 -4.05 -8.03
N LEU A 134 -22.33 -3.05 -7.17
CA LEU A 134 -21.33 -2.64 -6.19
C LEU A 134 -21.03 -3.76 -5.20
N GLU A 135 -22.05 -4.52 -4.82
CA GLU A 135 -21.91 -5.68 -3.92
C GLU A 135 -20.96 -6.73 -4.51
N ASP A 136 -21.15 -7.12 -5.79
CA ASP A 136 -20.33 -8.14 -6.42
C ASP A 136 -18.85 -7.72 -6.48
N ARG A 137 -18.55 -6.50 -6.95
CA ARG A 137 -17.17 -6.04 -7.11
C ARG A 137 -16.47 -5.69 -5.80
N SER A 138 -17.21 -5.47 -4.72
CA SER A 138 -16.66 -5.27 -3.37
C SER A 138 -16.54 -6.55 -2.55
N ARG A 139 -17.08 -7.67 -3.04
CA ARG A 139 -17.17 -8.94 -2.32
C ARG A 139 -15.84 -9.43 -1.76
N ILE A 140 -14.81 -9.54 -2.59
CA ILE A 140 -13.50 -10.01 -2.11
C ILE A 140 -12.91 -9.10 -1.02
N GLY A 141 -13.06 -7.78 -1.15
CA GLY A 141 -12.61 -6.83 -0.13
C GLY A 141 -13.35 -7.01 1.20
N MET A 142 -14.65 -7.25 1.14
CA MET A 142 -15.48 -7.51 2.32
C MET A 142 -15.14 -8.86 2.96
N GLU A 143 -15.00 -9.93 2.18
CA GLU A 143 -14.64 -11.26 2.66
C GLU A 143 -13.28 -11.27 3.35
N VAL A 144 -12.27 -10.61 2.75
CA VAL A 144 -10.95 -10.46 3.36
C VAL A 144 -11.05 -9.70 4.70
N LEU A 145 -11.78 -8.59 4.75
CA LEU A 145 -11.96 -7.82 5.98
C LEU A 145 -12.65 -8.63 7.08
N LEU A 146 -13.71 -9.36 6.75
CA LEU A 146 -14.41 -10.21 7.71
C LEU A 146 -13.52 -11.35 8.23
N ALA A 147 -12.84 -12.05 7.34
CA ALA A 147 -11.96 -13.15 7.69
C ALA A 147 -10.76 -12.70 8.56
N VAL A 148 -10.24 -11.50 8.31
CA VAL A 148 -9.20 -10.90 9.15
C VAL A 148 -9.76 -10.46 10.50
N GLN A 149 -10.97 -9.89 10.55
CA GLN A 149 -11.61 -9.50 11.81
C GLN A 149 -11.84 -10.72 12.71
N GLU A 150 -12.28 -11.86 12.17
CA GLU A 150 -12.42 -13.11 12.93
C GLU A 150 -11.12 -13.53 13.61
N VAL A 151 -9.98 -13.40 12.91
CA VAL A 151 -8.66 -13.70 13.49
C VAL A 151 -8.29 -12.70 14.59
N ILE A 152 -8.57 -11.40 14.38
CA ILE A 152 -8.32 -10.38 15.40
C ILE A 152 -9.15 -10.65 16.64
N ASP A 153 -10.45 -10.92 16.49
CA ASP A 153 -11.37 -11.18 17.60
C ASP A 153 -10.97 -12.41 18.44
N GLU A 154 -10.37 -13.43 17.79
CA GLU A 154 -10.01 -14.67 18.46
C GLU A 154 -8.61 -14.63 19.10
N TYR A 155 -7.62 -13.96 18.45
CA TYR A 155 -6.21 -14.11 18.80
C TYR A 155 -5.49 -12.82 19.20
N ALA A 156 -6.06 -11.64 18.94
CA ALA A 156 -5.39 -10.39 19.23
C ALA A 156 -5.85 -9.77 20.58
N SER A 157 -5.12 -8.75 21.04
CA SER A 157 -5.56 -7.92 22.18
C SER A 157 -6.60 -6.90 21.73
N ASP A 158 -7.38 -6.39 22.70
CA ASP A 158 -8.45 -5.41 22.44
C ASP A 158 -7.97 -4.09 21.82
N ASP A 159 -6.66 -3.79 21.93
CA ASP A 159 -6.02 -2.60 21.36
C ASP A 159 -5.33 -2.86 20.01
N PHE A 160 -5.57 -4.01 19.39
CA PHE A 160 -5.00 -4.35 18.08
C PHE A 160 -5.65 -3.52 16.97
N ILE A 161 -4.83 -2.90 16.14
CA ILE A 161 -5.26 -1.92 15.14
C ILE A 161 -5.52 -2.58 13.79
N LEU A 162 -6.69 -2.35 13.20
CA LEU A 162 -6.99 -2.73 11.81
C LEU A 162 -7.08 -1.50 10.91
N GLY A 163 -6.16 -1.39 9.96
CA GLY A 163 -6.17 -0.37 8.94
C GLY A 163 -6.66 -0.88 7.58
N PHE A 164 -7.20 0.03 6.79
CA PHE A 164 -7.50 -0.22 5.38
C PHE A 164 -6.83 0.83 4.52
N ARG A 165 -6.10 0.40 3.48
CA ARG A 165 -5.44 1.30 2.54
C ARG A 165 -6.12 1.23 1.20
N ALA A 166 -6.58 2.38 0.67
CA ALA A 166 -7.35 2.41 -0.56
C ALA A 166 -6.98 3.57 -1.49
N THR A 167 -7.28 3.37 -2.78
CA THR A 167 -7.38 4.44 -3.78
C THR A 167 -8.88 4.74 -3.94
N PRO A 168 -9.39 5.91 -3.53
CA PRO A 168 -10.84 6.16 -3.48
C PRO A 168 -11.52 6.35 -4.83
N GLU A 169 -10.77 6.59 -5.90
CA GLU A 169 -11.29 6.77 -7.25
C GLU A 169 -10.34 6.16 -8.28
N GLU A 170 -10.86 5.51 -9.32
CA GLU A 170 -10.05 5.15 -10.49
C GLU A 170 -10.66 5.68 -11.78
N THR A 171 -9.90 6.54 -12.48
CA THR A 171 -10.27 7.09 -13.80
C THR A 171 -9.13 6.93 -14.79
N ARG A 172 -9.46 6.78 -16.08
CA ARG A 172 -8.53 6.77 -17.23
C ARG A 172 -9.04 7.74 -18.28
N GLY A 173 -8.55 8.96 -18.26
CA GLY A 173 -9.12 10.06 -19.05
C GLY A 173 -10.57 10.30 -18.65
N ASN A 174 -11.50 10.15 -19.60
CA ASN A 174 -12.94 10.31 -19.36
C ASN A 174 -13.66 9.01 -18.93
N GLN A 175 -12.95 7.90 -18.89
CA GLN A 175 -13.51 6.62 -18.46
C GLN A 175 -13.39 6.49 -16.94
N ILE A 176 -14.38 5.86 -16.33
CA ILE A 176 -14.50 5.68 -14.88
C ILE A 176 -14.43 4.19 -14.58
N GLY A 177 -13.45 3.78 -13.77
CA GLY A 177 -13.38 2.44 -13.20
C GLY A 177 -14.29 2.31 -11.99
N TYR A 178 -14.26 3.32 -11.12
CA TYR A 178 -15.21 3.58 -10.03
C TYR A 178 -15.05 5.01 -9.54
N THR A 179 -16.09 5.52 -8.90
CA THR A 179 -16.16 6.87 -8.32
C THR A 179 -15.81 6.85 -6.84
N VAL A 180 -15.51 8.03 -6.29
CA VAL A 180 -15.31 8.21 -4.85
C VAL A 180 -16.58 7.84 -4.05
N ASP A 181 -17.77 8.12 -4.60
CA ASP A 181 -19.05 7.78 -3.94
C ASP A 181 -19.24 6.27 -3.84
N GLU A 182 -18.97 5.51 -4.91
CA GLU A 182 -19.04 4.05 -4.90
C GLU A 182 -18.04 3.43 -3.92
N PHE A 183 -16.83 3.98 -3.82
CA PHE A 183 -15.86 3.55 -2.83
C PHE A 183 -16.36 3.82 -1.41
N LEU A 184 -16.90 5.01 -1.14
CA LEU A 184 -17.41 5.38 0.18
C LEU A 184 -18.61 4.53 0.58
N GLU A 185 -19.50 4.19 -0.34
CA GLU A 185 -20.63 3.28 -0.08
C GLU A 185 -20.13 1.90 0.35
N PHE A 186 -19.15 1.32 -0.35
CA PHE A 186 -18.51 0.06 0.07
C PHE A 186 -17.87 0.20 1.46
N PHE A 187 -17.08 1.26 1.68
CA PHE A 187 -16.33 1.42 2.92
C PHE A 187 -17.26 1.66 4.12
N GLU A 188 -18.36 2.40 3.94
CA GLU A 188 -19.39 2.57 4.96
C GLU A 188 -20.09 1.25 5.31
N GLU A 189 -20.32 0.36 4.34
CA GLU A 189 -20.84 -0.99 4.62
C GLU A 189 -19.79 -1.85 5.37
N ALA A 190 -18.51 -1.69 5.05
CA ALA A 190 -17.44 -2.36 5.79
C ALA A 190 -17.38 -1.91 7.26
N LEU A 191 -17.47 -0.60 7.52
CA LEU A 191 -17.50 -0.04 8.89
C LEU A 191 -18.68 -0.51 9.76
N LYS A 192 -19.75 -1.02 9.15
CA LYS A 192 -20.88 -1.60 9.91
C LYS A 192 -20.61 -3.03 10.40
N LYS A 193 -19.64 -3.71 9.77
CA LYS A 193 -19.39 -5.15 9.96
C LYS A 193 -18.02 -5.45 10.56
N VAL A 194 -17.07 -4.52 10.42
CA VAL A 194 -15.67 -4.69 10.76
C VAL A 194 -15.18 -3.46 11.53
N ASN A 195 -14.40 -3.67 12.58
CA ASN A 195 -13.83 -2.62 13.40
C ASN A 195 -12.55 -2.06 12.75
N ILE A 196 -12.73 -1.17 11.77
CA ILE A 196 -11.60 -0.52 11.07
C ILE A 196 -11.24 0.76 11.82
N ASP A 197 -9.98 0.88 12.26
CA ASP A 197 -9.47 2.03 13.03
C ASP A 197 -9.06 3.20 12.14
N TYR A 198 -8.52 2.92 10.96
CA TYR A 198 -8.13 3.98 10.03
C TYR A 198 -8.28 3.60 8.56
N LEU A 199 -8.47 4.63 7.73
CA LEU A 199 -8.40 4.58 6.27
C LEU A 199 -7.17 5.35 5.79
N ALA A 200 -6.20 4.68 5.18
CA ALA A 200 -5.06 5.32 4.54
C ALA A 200 -5.35 5.55 3.05
N ILE A 201 -5.37 6.82 2.62
CA ILE A 201 -5.59 7.19 1.22
C ILE A 201 -4.26 7.09 0.47
N ALA A 202 -4.25 6.31 -0.61
CA ALA A 202 -3.11 6.14 -1.49
C ALA A 202 -3.54 6.21 -2.95
N SER A 203 -2.68 6.75 -3.80
CA SER A 203 -2.87 6.80 -5.24
C SER A 203 -1.51 6.91 -5.93
N TRP A 204 -1.55 7.01 -7.26
CA TRP A 204 -0.36 7.28 -8.06
C TRP A 204 -0.26 8.79 -8.33
N GLY A 205 0.97 9.31 -8.36
CA GLY A 205 1.26 10.71 -8.67
C GLY A 205 2.13 11.38 -7.61
N HIS A 206 2.40 12.68 -7.82
CA HIS A 206 3.20 13.50 -6.91
C HIS A 206 2.44 13.77 -5.60
N ASP A 207 2.02 14.96 -5.34
CA ASP A 207 1.30 15.36 -4.14
C ASP A 207 -0.10 14.72 -4.10
N VAL A 208 -0.18 13.42 -3.78
CA VAL A 208 -1.41 12.61 -3.85
C VAL A 208 -2.52 13.21 -2.97
N PHE A 209 -2.16 13.81 -1.83
CA PHE A 209 -3.13 14.48 -0.96
C PHE A 209 -3.81 15.70 -1.60
N ARG A 210 -3.27 16.20 -2.74
CA ARG A 210 -3.86 17.27 -3.57
C ARG A 210 -4.67 16.76 -4.76
N ASN A 211 -4.78 15.44 -4.92
CA ASN A 211 -5.54 14.88 -6.02
C ASN A 211 -7.00 15.31 -5.95
N LYS A 212 -7.54 15.66 -7.14
CA LYS A 212 -8.93 16.08 -7.29
C LYS A 212 -9.75 14.95 -7.91
N VAL A 213 -11.01 14.87 -7.50
CA VAL A 213 -12.00 13.98 -8.11
C VAL A 213 -12.13 14.31 -9.60
N ARG A 214 -11.90 13.31 -10.45
CA ARG A 214 -11.94 13.42 -11.91
C ARG A 214 -13.23 12.90 -12.50
N ALA A 215 -13.88 11.94 -11.84
CA ALA A 215 -15.17 11.41 -12.28
C ALA A 215 -16.21 12.53 -12.34
N LYS A 216 -17.02 12.50 -13.39
CA LYS A 216 -18.17 13.41 -13.50
C LYS A 216 -19.19 13.06 -12.39
N GLY A 217 -19.61 14.08 -11.65
CA GLY A 217 -20.54 13.90 -10.54
C GLY A 217 -20.53 15.10 -9.58
N PRO A 218 -21.17 14.95 -8.41
CA PRO A 218 -21.33 16.07 -7.46
C PRO A 218 -19.99 16.56 -6.91
N HIS A 219 -18.99 15.72 -6.81
CA HIS A 219 -17.67 16.03 -6.23
C HIS A 219 -16.59 16.38 -7.25
N GLN A 220 -16.92 16.44 -8.57
CA GLN A 220 -15.91 16.70 -9.59
C GLN A 220 -15.13 18.02 -9.31
N GLY A 221 -13.80 17.89 -9.26
CA GLY A 221 -12.88 19.01 -9.01
C GLY A 221 -12.58 19.30 -7.54
N GLU A 222 -13.31 18.71 -6.59
CA GLU A 222 -12.97 18.73 -5.17
C GLU A 222 -11.74 17.87 -4.87
N LEU A 223 -11.06 18.12 -3.75
CA LEU A 223 -9.98 17.25 -3.29
C LEU A 223 -10.56 15.89 -2.88
N VAL A 224 -9.96 14.80 -3.35
CA VAL A 224 -10.37 13.44 -2.96
C VAL A 224 -10.31 13.27 -1.45
N ASN A 225 -9.22 13.71 -0.82
CA ASN A 225 -9.07 13.63 0.63
C ASN A 225 -10.17 14.38 1.38
N LYS A 226 -10.56 15.58 0.89
CA LYS A 226 -11.66 16.36 1.49
C LYS A 226 -12.98 15.62 1.45
N VAL A 227 -13.37 15.09 0.28
CA VAL A 227 -14.62 14.34 0.12
C VAL A 227 -14.65 13.12 1.06
N VAL A 228 -13.55 12.37 1.12
CA VAL A 228 -13.43 11.19 2.00
C VAL A 228 -13.48 11.60 3.47
N TYR A 229 -12.70 12.61 3.86
CA TYR A 229 -12.62 13.06 5.25
C TYR A 229 -13.94 13.63 5.76
N GLU A 230 -14.60 14.49 5.01
CA GLU A 230 -15.91 15.06 5.39
C GLU A 230 -16.98 13.97 5.57
N ARG A 231 -16.95 12.92 4.72
CA ARG A 231 -17.90 11.80 4.80
C ARG A 231 -17.63 10.89 5.99
N LEU A 232 -16.37 10.67 6.37
CA LEU A 232 -15.96 9.68 7.38
C LEU A 232 -15.59 10.28 8.73
N LYS A 233 -15.46 11.61 8.83
CA LYS A 233 -15.01 12.33 10.02
C LYS A 233 -15.74 11.90 11.30
N GLY A 234 -14.95 11.55 12.32
CA GLY A 234 -15.46 11.12 13.62
C GLY A 234 -15.96 9.66 13.67
N ARG A 235 -15.85 8.91 12.55
CA ARG A 235 -16.19 7.48 12.50
C ARG A 235 -14.97 6.58 12.34
N VAL A 236 -13.97 7.04 11.65
CA VAL A 236 -12.69 6.35 11.42
C VAL A 236 -11.62 7.41 11.18
N ALA A 237 -10.39 7.17 11.64
CA ALA A 237 -9.29 8.07 11.35
C ALA A 237 -8.90 8.02 9.86
N VAL A 238 -8.62 9.17 9.25
CA VAL A 238 -8.18 9.26 7.84
C VAL A 238 -6.72 9.66 7.79
N ILE A 239 -5.90 8.91 7.05
CA ILE A 239 -4.48 9.19 6.82
C ILE A 239 -4.31 9.71 5.39
N ALA A 240 -3.83 10.94 5.26
CA ALA A 240 -3.40 11.49 3.98
C ALA A 240 -1.95 11.09 3.68
N SER A 241 -1.64 10.72 2.44
CA SER A 241 -0.28 10.32 2.05
C SER A 241 0.09 10.79 0.65
N GLY A 242 1.38 10.66 0.33
CA GLY A 242 1.96 10.88 -1.00
C GLY A 242 2.43 12.32 -1.24
N GLY A 243 3.75 12.48 -1.40
CA GLY A 243 4.41 13.75 -1.72
C GLY A 243 4.64 14.68 -0.52
N ILE A 244 4.30 14.27 0.69
CA ILE A 244 4.49 15.07 1.92
C ILE A 244 5.96 14.99 2.33
N ASN A 245 6.71 16.07 2.13
CA ASN A 245 8.14 16.16 2.39
C ASN A 245 8.55 17.45 3.12
N SER A 246 7.59 18.21 3.64
CA SER A 246 7.83 19.38 4.48
C SER A 246 6.71 19.56 5.51
N LYS A 247 6.94 20.41 6.51
CA LYS A 247 5.95 20.77 7.52
C LYS A 247 4.72 21.44 6.89
N GLU A 248 4.94 22.33 5.94
CA GLU A 248 3.85 23.04 5.24
C GLU A 248 2.92 22.08 4.53
N LYS A 249 3.48 21.10 3.79
CA LYS A 249 2.68 20.05 3.13
C LYS A 249 1.97 19.15 4.13
N ALA A 250 2.62 18.84 5.26
CA ALA A 250 1.99 18.06 6.32
C ALA A 250 0.78 18.80 6.92
N LEU A 251 0.92 20.10 7.21
CA LEU A 251 -0.17 20.93 7.72
C LEU A 251 -1.30 21.08 6.71
N GLU A 252 -0.97 21.29 5.43
CA GLU A 252 -1.98 21.35 4.35
C GLU A 252 -2.75 20.02 4.24
N ALA A 253 -2.06 18.90 4.28
CA ALA A 253 -2.71 17.59 4.22
C ALA A 253 -3.64 17.33 5.42
N LEU A 254 -3.27 17.80 6.62
CA LEU A 254 -4.06 17.70 7.84
C LEU A 254 -5.35 18.55 7.83
N GLU A 255 -5.53 19.47 6.88
CA GLU A 255 -6.81 20.16 6.71
C GLU A 255 -7.94 19.16 6.33
N ASN A 256 -7.58 18.04 5.72
CA ASN A 256 -8.50 17.00 5.23
C ASN A 256 -8.08 15.58 5.62
N ALA A 257 -7.49 15.43 6.79
CA ALA A 257 -7.11 14.15 7.38
C ALA A 257 -6.85 14.30 8.88
N ASP A 258 -6.85 13.18 9.61
CA ASP A 258 -6.47 13.13 11.03
C ASP A 258 -4.96 12.91 11.21
N LEU A 259 -4.34 12.22 10.26
CA LEU A 259 -2.92 11.86 10.27
C LEU A 259 -2.31 12.03 8.89
N VAL A 260 -0.97 12.12 8.84
CA VAL A 260 -0.19 12.10 7.61
C VAL A 260 0.70 10.87 7.54
N GLY A 261 0.78 10.24 6.35
CA GLY A 261 1.64 9.12 6.05
C GLY A 261 2.78 9.53 5.11
N LEU A 262 4.01 9.22 5.50
CA LEU A 262 5.22 9.50 4.74
C LEU A 262 6.06 8.23 4.62
N SER A 263 6.80 8.08 3.53
CA SER A 263 7.79 7.01 3.38
C SER A 263 9.12 7.55 2.88
N THR A 264 9.14 8.17 1.72
CA THR A 264 10.37 8.59 1.03
C THR A 264 11.26 9.53 1.85
N PRO A 265 10.74 10.56 2.55
CA PRO A 265 11.58 11.42 3.39
C PRO A 265 12.32 10.66 4.50
N PHE A 266 11.73 9.61 5.07
CA PHE A 266 12.38 8.79 6.10
C PHE A 266 13.54 7.95 5.59
N ILE A 267 13.67 7.74 4.27
CA ILE A 267 14.82 7.04 3.69
C ILE A 267 16.08 7.90 3.78
N THR A 268 15.94 9.22 3.61
CA THR A 268 17.05 10.17 3.66
C THR A 268 17.22 10.81 5.04
N ASP A 269 16.15 10.89 5.81
CA ASP A 269 16.13 11.50 7.15
C ASP A 269 15.18 10.73 8.10
N PRO A 270 15.67 9.72 8.81
CA PRO A 270 14.86 8.98 9.79
C PRO A 270 14.29 9.85 10.93
N GLU A 271 14.90 11.02 11.20
CA GLU A 271 14.47 11.97 12.23
C GLU A 271 13.50 13.04 11.71
N PHE A 272 13.02 12.92 10.47
CA PHE A 272 12.16 13.90 9.82
C PHE A 272 11.00 14.38 10.70
N ALA A 273 10.27 13.47 11.31
CA ALA A 273 9.13 13.82 12.17
C ALA A 273 9.57 14.52 13.46
N VAL A 274 10.66 14.06 14.08
CA VAL A 274 11.23 14.67 15.30
C VAL A 274 11.68 16.09 15.03
N LYS A 275 12.39 16.33 13.91
CA LYS A 275 12.84 17.68 13.52
C LYS A 275 11.66 18.65 13.33
N ILE A 276 10.56 18.18 12.75
CA ILE A 276 9.33 19.01 12.64
C ILE A 276 8.76 19.32 14.03
N GLN A 277 8.68 18.34 14.93
CA GLN A 277 8.13 18.52 16.26
C GLN A 277 8.96 19.49 17.11
N GLU A 278 10.28 19.46 16.94
CA GLU A 278 11.21 20.33 17.67
C GLU A 278 11.43 21.71 17.05
N GLY A 279 10.87 21.96 15.87
CA GLY A 279 11.05 23.23 15.15
C GLY A 279 12.40 23.34 14.41
N ASN A 280 13.03 22.22 14.12
CA ASN A 280 14.35 22.11 13.48
C ASN A 280 14.22 21.78 11.98
N GLU A 281 13.19 22.28 11.31
CA GLU A 281 12.88 21.94 9.91
C GLU A 281 14.02 22.26 8.93
N SER A 282 14.85 23.27 9.25
CA SER A 282 16.03 23.61 8.44
C SER A 282 17.11 22.53 8.44
N GLU A 283 17.06 21.56 9.36
CA GLU A 283 17.99 20.44 9.45
C GLU A 283 17.50 19.20 8.71
N ILE A 284 16.28 19.22 8.13
CA ILE A 284 15.74 18.09 7.37
C ILE A 284 16.58 17.85 6.12
N GLN A 285 16.99 16.59 5.92
CA GLN A 285 17.79 16.15 4.80
C GLN A 285 16.92 15.42 3.77
N LEU A 286 16.62 16.08 2.64
CA LEU A 286 15.94 15.46 1.50
C LEU A 286 16.90 15.02 0.40
N THR A 287 18.21 15.21 0.63
CA THR A 287 19.29 14.72 -0.20
C THR A 287 20.11 13.70 0.57
N ILE A 288 20.86 12.86 -0.15
CA ILE A 288 21.72 11.86 0.48
C ILE A 288 23.16 12.11 0.09
N LYS A 289 24.06 11.93 1.06
CA LYS A 289 25.50 11.97 0.82
C LYS A 289 26.07 10.55 0.94
N PRO A 290 27.14 10.22 0.20
CA PRO A 290 27.75 8.88 0.27
C PRO A 290 28.08 8.43 1.69
N GLU A 291 28.53 9.37 2.54
CA GLU A 291 28.93 9.11 3.91
C GLU A 291 27.74 8.76 4.83
N ALA A 292 26.52 9.14 4.43
CA ALA A 292 25.32 8.88 5.22
C ALA A 292 24.77 7.46 5.04
N LEU A 293 25.16 6.74 3.98
CA LEU A 293 24.59 5.42 3.66
C LEU A 293 24.75 4.39 4.78
N GLU A 294 25.91 4.38 5.43
CA GLU A 294 26.17 3.45 6.54
C GLU A 294 25.25 3.77 7.74
N ALA A 295 25.12 5.06 8.08
CA ALA A 295 24.25 5.52 9.18
C ALA A 295 22.77 5.27 8.89
N LEU A 296 22.34 5.39 7.64
CA LEU A 296 20.96 5.11 7.21
C LEU A 296 20.66 3.61 7.13
N ALA A 297 21.68 2.74 7.25
CA ALA A 297 21.57 1.29 7.26
C ALA A 297 20.79 0.71 6.05
N ILE A 298 20.87 1.35 4.88
CA ILE A 298 20.19 0.91 3.67
C ILE A 298 20.94 -0.29 3.07
N PRO A 299 20.34 -1.49 3.02
CA PRO A 299 20.98 -2.65 2.41
C PRO A 299 21.21 -2.42 0.90
N LYS A 300 22.37 -2.84 0.39
CA LYS A 300 22.67 -2.70 -1.04
C LYS A 300 21.64 -3.39 -1.93
N ALA A 301 21.15 -4.55 -1.51
CA ALA A 301 20.11 -5.29 -2.23
C ALA A 301 18.77 -4.53 -2.37
N ALA A 302 18.52 -3.52 -1.52
CA ALA A 302 17.31 -2.71 -1.57
C ALA A 302 17.37 -1.60 -2.65
N PHE A 303 18.54 -1.26 -3.21
CA PHE A 303 18.66 -0.12 -4.13
C PHE A 303 17.80 -0.30 -5.38
N LYS A 304 17.74 -1.49 -5.97
CA LYS A 304 16.92 -1.77 -7.16
C LYS A 304 15.41 -1.60 -6.93
N ASP A 305 14.95 -1.76 -5.69
CA ASP A 305 13.55 -1.61 -5.32
C ASP A 305 13.23 -0.18 -4.84
N ILE A 306 14.18 0.48 -4.19
CA ILE A 306 14.05 1.85 -3.69
C ILE A 306 13.99 2.88 -4.83
N VAL A 307 14.85 2.76 -5.83
CA VAL A 307 14.98 3.74 -6.92
C VAL A 307 13.66 3.94 -7.68
N PRO A 308 12.96 2.90 -8.16
CA PRO A 308 11.67 3.08 -8.82
C PRO A 308 10.62 3.73 -7.92
N LEU A 309 10.61 3.41 -6.63
CA LEU A 309 9.68 3.98 -5.66
C LEU A 309 9.92 5.48 -5.43
N MET A 310 11.19 5.89 -5.37
CA MET A 310 11.59 7.29 -5.23
C MET A 310 11.24 8.12 -6.47
N ASP A 311 11.43 7.55 -7.64
CA ASP A 311 11.14 8.22 -8.91
C ASP A 311 9.65 8.43 -9.11
N PHE A 312 8.86 7.49 -8.63
CA PHE A 312 7.43 7.48 -8.91
C PHE A 312 6.69 8.69 -8.31
N GLY A 313 7.02 9.08 -7.08
CA GLY A 313 6.37 10.20 -6.38
C GLY A 313 7.13 11.52 -6.46
N GLU A 314 8.38 11.50 -6.97
CA GLU A 314 9.32 12.64 -6.98
C GLU A 314 9.35 13.41 -5.64
N SER A 315 9.20 12.69 -4.52
CA SER A 315 9.17 13.27 -3.17
C SER A 315 10.54 13.72 -2.69
N LEU A 316 11.61 13.27 -3.36
CA LEU A 316 12.98 13.72 -3.16
C LEU A 316 13.44 14.59 -4.32
N GLU A 317 14.42 15.44 -4.06
CA GLU A 317 15.08 16.24 -5.07
C GLU A 317 15.73 15.35 -6.14
N LYS A 318 15.81 15.88 -7.38
CA LYS A 318 16.35 15.14 -8.53
C LYS A 318 17.77 14.62 -8.26
N GLU A 319 18.61 15.41 -7.57
CA GLU A 319 19.97 15.02 -7.24
C GLU A 319 20.05 13.78 -6.33
N ALA A 320 19.14 13.67 -5.34
CA ALA A 320 19.05 12.51 -4.48
C ALA A 320 18.61 11.26 -5.28
N ARG A 321 17.62 11.42 -6.14
CA ARG A 321 17.12 10.34 -7.00
C ARG A 321 18.20 9.84 -7.98
N ASP A 322 18.95 10.77 -8.60
CA ASP A 322 20.05 10.44 -9.51
C ASP A 322 21.23 9.76 -8.76
N PHE A 323 21.46 10.15 -7.51
CA PHE A 323 22.47 9.49 -6.66
C PHE A 323 22.09 8.02 -6.37
N PHE A 324 20.85 7.74 -6.01
CA PHE A 324 20.38 6.37 -5.78
C PHE A 324 20.46 5.51 -7.06
N ARG A 325 20.13 6.07 -8.25
CA ARG A 325 20.33 5.38 -9.53
C ARG A 325 21.80 5.04 -9.79
N GLY A 326 22.70 5.95 -9.44
CA GLY A 326 24.14 5.71 -9.53
C GLY A 326 24.62 4.57 -8.62
N LEU A 327 24.00 4.42 -7.43
CA LEU A 327 24.32 3.31 -6.51
C LEU A 327 23.82 1.97 -7.05
N GLU A 328 22.62 1.92 -7.62
CA GLU A 328 22.06 0.74 -8.28
C GLU A 328 22.99 0.26 -9.40
N ALA A 329 23.34 1.14 -10.34
CA ALA A 329 24.21 0.83 -11.47
C ALA A 329 25.60 0.32 -11.03
N ASN A 330 26.16 0.90 -9.96
CA ASN A 330 27.46 0.47 -9.42
C ASN A 330 27.38 -0.88 -8.70
N TYR A 331 26.22 -1.22 -8.13
CA TYR A 331 26.03 -2.50 -7.47
C TYR A 331 25.91 -3.65 -8.48
N GLU A 332 25.11 -3.47 -9.52
CA GLU A 332 24.95 -4.46 -10.60
C GLU A 332 26.29 -4.74 -11.34
N GLY A 333 27.14 -3.72 -11.52
CA GLY A 333 28.44 -3.86 -12.14
C GLY A 333 29.47 -4.64 -11.32
N ARG A 334 29.26 -4.79 -9.99
CA ARG A 334 30.20 -5.56 -9.12
C ARG A 334 29.86 -7.04 -8.99
N GLU A 335 28.59 -7.43 -9.20
CA GLU A 335 28.19 -8.84 -9.20
C GLU A 335 28.71 -9.60 -10.43
N THR A 336 29.07 -8.90 -11.51
CA THR A 336 29.63 -9.50 -12.72
C THR A 336 31.13 -9.76 -12.64
N ASP A 337 31.85 -9.15 -11.67
CA ASP A 337 33.28 -9.30 -11.51
C ASP A 337 33.70 -10.36 -10.46
N GLU A 338 32.73 -10.97 -9.73
CA GLU A 338 33.01 -11.99 -8.68
C GLU A 338 32.62 -13.43 -9.09
N ASN A 339 32.38 -13.71 -10.41
CA ASN A 339 32.14 -15.07 -10.94
C ASN A 339 33.25 -15.56 -11.82
#